data_7903cf1e8ee01740b91f5038317f52af
#
_entry.id   7903cf1e8ee01740b91f5038317f52af
#
_cell.length_a   1.000
_cell.length_b   1.000
_cell.length_c   1.000
_cell.angle_alpha   90.00
_cell.angle_beta   90.00
_cell.angle_gamma   90.00
#
_symmetry.space_group_name_H-M   'P 1'
#
loop_
_entity.id
_entity.type
_entity.pdbx_description
1 polymer ?
#
loop_
_entity_poly.entity_id
_entity_poly.type
_entity_poly.pdbx_seq_one_letter_code
_entity_poly.pdbx_strand_id
1 'polypeptide(L)'
;PEFDAIIHLAGKAHDTKNRSAAQTYFDINTGLTQKIFDFFLESAAKKFVFFSSVKAAADSVTGDMLTEDVAPAPVGPYGESKIAAEDYIKEHFILPTTSPFGYSSFEKEENERYSDKRVYILRPCMIHGPGNKGNLNLLYNVVRQGIPWPLGAFENRRSFTSIDNLCYVVE
;
A
#
# COMPACT_ATOMS: atom_id res chain seq x y z
N PRO A 1 -0.63 -0.25 -26.95
CA PRO A 1 0.10 0.95 -26.51
C PRO A 1 1.32 0.51 -25.71
N GLU A 2 2.47 1.11 -26.00
CA GLU A 2 3.68 0.94 -25.20
C GLU A 2 3.57 1.86 -23.99
N PHE A 3 3.94 1.36 -22.82
CA PHE A 3 4.00 2.11 -21.57
C PHE A 3 5.17 1.60 -20.73
N ASP A 4 5.82 2.51 -20.03
CA ASP A 4 7.03 2.20 -19.25
C ASP A 4 6.72 1.80 -17.80
N ALA A 5 5.57 2.21 -17.29
CA ALA A 5 5.19 1.99 -15.91
C ALA A 5 3.70 1.64 -15.75
N ILE A 6 3.41 0.82 -14.75
CA ILE A 6 2.05 0.56 -14.26
C ILE A 6 1.96 1.10 -12.83
N ILE A 7 1.06 2.07 -12.61
CA ILE A 7 0.76 2.59 -11.28
C ILE A 7 -0.60 2.03 -10.85
N HIS A 8 -0.57 1.07 -9.94
CA HIS A 8 -1.75 0.38 -9.47
C HIS A 8 -2.36 1.05 -8.25
N LEU A 9 -3.34 1.93 -8.50
CA LEU A 9 -4.09 2.68 -7.49
C LEU A 9 -5.42 2.02 -7.11
N ALA A 10 -5.91 1.11 -7.96
CA ALA A 10 -7.22 0.50 -7.76
C ALA A 10 -7.25 -0.32 -6.47
N GLY A 11 -8.29 -0.12 -5.70
CA GLY A 11 -8.48 -0.85 -4.45
C GLY A 11 -9.73 -0.38 -3.71
N LYS A 12 -10.26 -1.26 -2.85
CA LYS A 12 -11.36 -0.97 -1.95
C LYS A 12 -10.76 -0.54 -0.60
N ALA A 13 -10.97 0.72 -0.20
CA ALA A 13 -10.41 1.29 1.03
C ALA A 13 -11.44 1.54 2.13
N HIS A 14 -12.62 2.06 1.79
CA HIS A 14 -13.61 2.51 2.75
C HIS A 14 -14.98 1.89 2.51
N ASP A 15 -15.48 1.21 3.52
CA ASP A 15 -16.89 0.92 3.67
C ASP A 15 -17.38 1.51 4.99
N THR A 16 -17.65 2.82 4.99
CA THR A 16 -18.12 3.55 6.16
C THR A 16 -19.45 3.01 6.70
N LYS A 17 -20.13 2.18 5.93
CA LYS A 17 -21.40 1.54 6.31
C LYS A 17 -21.22 0.08 6.71
N ASN A 18 -19.99 -0.45 6.65
CA ASN A 18 -19.63 -1.83 7.00
C ASN A 18 -20.53 -2.88 6.33
N ARG A 19 -20.92 -2.63 5.07
CA ARG A 19 -21.87 -3.47 4.30
C ARG A 19 -21.19 -4.50 3.41
N SER A 20 -19.91 -4.35 3.18
CA SER A 20 -19.18 -5.27 2.31
C SER A 20 -18.71 -6.48 3.09
N ALA A 21 -18.93 -7.67 2.51
CA ALA A 21 -18.31 -8.88 3.03
C ALA A 21 -16.78 -8.77 2.97
N ALA A 22 -16.08 -9.39 3.92
CA ALA A 22 -14.62 -9.44 3.96
C ALA A 22 -14.05 -9.92 2.62
N GLN A 23 -14.66 -10.92 1.99
CA GLN A 23 -14.27 -11.48 0.71
C GLN A 23 -14.14 -10.42 -0.39
N THR A 24 -15.02 -9.42 -0.43
CA THR A 24 -14.96 -8.35 -1.44
C THR A 24 -13.65 -7.54 -1.36
N TYR A 25 -13.06 -7.40 -0.16
CA TYR A 25 -11.75 -6.76 -0.02
C TYR A 25 -10.65 -7.61 -0.64
N PHE A 26 -10.68 -8.93 -0.42
CA PHE A 26 -9.70 -9.85 -1.01
C PHE A 26 -9.85 -9.93 -2.53
N ASP A 27 -11.08 -10.02 -3.04
CA ASP A 27 -11.32 -10.07 -4.49
C ASP A 27 -10.78 -8.83 -5.21
N ILE A 28 -10.99 -7.65 -4.62
CA ILE A 28 -10.59 -6.38 -5.22
C ILE A 28 -9.11 -6.05 -4.90
N ASN A 29 -8.69 -6.11 -3.63
CA ASN A 29 -7.36 -5.66 -3.26
C ASN A 29 -6.29 -6.70 -3.58
N THR A 30 -6.57 -7.99 -3.37
CA THR A 30 -5.63 -9.07 -3.65
C THR A 30 -5.82 -9.61 -5.06
N GLY A 31 -7.00 -10.09 -5.41
CA GLY A 31 -7.25 -10.76 -6.68
C GLY A 31 -7.06 -9.87 -7.92
N LEU A 32 -7.43 -8.59 -7.86
CA LEU A 32 -7.15 -7.66 -8.95
C LEU A 32 -5.65 -7.34 -9.03
N THR A 33 -4.98 -7.18 -7.87
CA THR A 33 -3.53 -6.92 -7.84
C THR A 33 -2.75 -8.08 -8.46
N GLN A 34 -3.10 -9.32 -8.16
CA GLN A 34 -2.50 -10.51 -8.77
C GLN A 34 -2.58 -10.42 -10.30
N LYS A 35 -3.77 -10.23 -10.85
CA LYS A 35 -3.97 -10.14 -12.30
C LYS A 35 -3.17 -9.02 -12.97
N ILE A 36 -3.11 -7.84 -12.34
CA ILE A 36 -2.38 -6.70 -12.89
C ILE A 36 -0.87 -6.95 -12.77
N PHE A 37 -0.43 -7.57 -11.70
CA PHE A 37 0.96 -7.89 -11.49
C PHE A 37 1.47 -8.98 -12.45
N ASP A 38 0.68 -10.04 -12.67
CA ASP A 38 0.98 -11.08 -13.66
C ASP A 38 1.11 -10.47 -15.06
N PHE A 39 0.17 -9.58 -15.43
CA PHE A 39 0.26 -8.82 -16.66
C PHE A 39 1.52 -7.95 -16.74
N PHE A 40 1.92 -7.30 -15.63
CA PHE A 40 3.18 -6.53 -15.58
C PHE A 40 4.38 -7.42 -15.86
N LEU A 41 4.45 -8.60 -15.25
CA LEU A 41 5.57 -9.52 -15.45
C LEU A 41 5.74 -9.94 -16.93
N GLU A 42 4.63 -10.09 -17.65
CA GLU A 42 4.62 -10.45 -19.08
C GLU A 42 4.76 -9.25 -20.01
N SER A 43 4.50 -8.03 -19.55
CA SER A 43 4.52 -6.80 -20.36
C SER A 43 5.93 -6.26 -20.59
N ALA A 44 6.07 -5.30 -21.51
CA ALA A 44 7.30 -4.53 -21.73
C ALA A 44 7.54 -3.44 -20.65
N ALA A 45 6.57 -3.19 -19.76
CA ALA A 45 6.70 -2.21 -18.69
C ALA A 45 7.86 -2.54 -17.75
N LYS A 46 8.60 -1.52 -17.33
CA LYS A 46 9.80 -1.66 -16.49
C LYS A 46 9.55 -1.32 -15.04
N LYS A 47 8.48 -0.59 -14.74
CA LYS A 47 8.16 -0.15 -13.37
C LYS A 47 6.76 -0.57 -12.98
N PHE A 48 6.62 -1.10 -11.78
CA PHE A 48 5.33 -1.38 -11.14
C PHE A 48 5.27 -0.66 -9.79
N VAL A 49 4.29 0.21 -9.62
CA VAL A 49 4.08 0.94 -8.37
C VAL A 49 2.76 0.48 -7.77
N PHE A 50 2.82 -0.22 -6.65
CA PHE A 50 1.65 -0.71 -5.93
C PHE A 50 1.32 0.20 -4.75
N PHE A 51 0.10 0.72 -4.72
CA PHE A 51 -0.41 1.48 -3.58
C PHE A 51 -1.03 0.55 -2.55
N SER A 52 -0.23 0.17 -1.57
CA SER A 52 -0.66 -0.51 -0.36
C SER A 52 -1.18 0.49 0.67
N SER A 53 -0.92 0.28 1.94
CA SER A 53 -1.34 1.15 3.05
C SER A 53 -0.50 0.86 4.29
N VAL A 54 -0.31 1.83 5.17
CA VAL A 54 0.22 1.56 6.52
C VAL A 54 -0.62 0.55 7.29
N LYS A 55 -1.91 0.43 6.98
CA LYS A 55 -2.81 -0.58 7.54
C LYS A 55 -2.46 -2.02 7.17
N ALA A 56 -1.68 -2.25 6.12
CA ALA A 56 -1.11 -3.56 5.80
C ALA A 56 -0.02 -3.95 6.80
N ALA A 57 0.70 -2.96 7.34
CA ALA A 57 1.74 -3.19 8.33
C ALA A 57 1.17 -3.29 9.74
N ALA A 58 0.37 -2.31 10.18
CA ALA A 58 -0.19 -2.28 11.52
C ALA A 58 -1.40 -1.34 11.63
N ASP A 59 -2.27 -1.60 12.59
CA ASP A 59 -3.39 -0.70 12.94
C ASP A 59 -3.00 0.35 13.99
N SER A 60 -2.03 0.03 14.82
CA SER A 60 -1.44 0.91 15.84
C SER A 60 0.07 0.79 15.85
N VAL A 61 0.72 1.84 16.30
CA VAL A 61 2.19 1.89 16.43
C VAL A 61 2.56 1.50 17.85
N THR A 62 3.45 0.53 18.00
CA THR A 62 4.09 0.19 19.28
C THR A 62 5.44 0.90 19.31
N GLY A 63 5.60 1.86 20.23
CA GLY A 63 6.76 2.75 20.28
C GLY A 63 6.50 4.09 19.59
N ASP A 64 7.56 4.75 19.15
CA ASP A 64 7.48 6.12 18.63
C ASP A 64 7.15 6.21 17.14
N MET A 65 7.56 5.22 16.36
CA MET A 65 7.47 5.27 14.91
C MET A 65 7.27 3.86 14.31
N LEU A 66 6.49 3.80 13.23
CA LEU A 66 6.37 2.61 12.40
C LEU A 66 7.45 2.67 11.31
N THR A 67 8.28 1.63 11.24
CA THR A 67 9.33 1.48 10.23
C THR A 67 8.98 0.38 9.23
N GLU A 68 9.75 0.27 8.15
CA GLU A 68 9.57 -0.78 7.13
C GLU A 68 9.85 -2.19 7.66
N ASP A 69 10.67 -2.30 8.70
CA ASP A 69 11.09 -3.59 9.29
C ASP A 69 10.05 -4.19 10.25
N VAL A 70 8.95 -3.49 10.49
CA VAL A 70 7.91 -4.00 11.39
C VAL A 70 7.29 -5.29 10.84
N ALA A 71 7.18 -6.29 11.68
CA ALA A 71 6.44 -7.49 11.34
C ALA A 71 4.96 -7.14 11.09
N PRO A 72 4.40 -7.46 9.91
CA PRO A 72 3.02 -7.10 9.60
C PRO A 72 2.03 -7.72 10.59
N ALA A 73 1.15 -6.88 11.12
CA ALA A 73 0.05 -7.27 12.01
C ALA A 73 -1.23 -6.48 11.64
N PRO A 74 -1.77 -6.69 10.44
CA PRO A 74 -2.95 -5.99 9.98
C PRO A 74 -4.19 -6.36 10.80
N VAL A 75 -5.10 -5.42 10.96
CA VAL A 75 -6.39 -5.65 11.63
C VAL A 75 -7.53 -5.40 10.64
N GLY A 76 -8.33 -6.44 10.43
CA GLY A 76 -9.51 -6.40 9.58
C GLY A 76 -9.22 -6.55 8.08
N PRO A 77 -10.29 -6.79 7.29
CA PRO A 77 -10.19 -7.30 5.93
C PRO A 77 -9.48 -6.33 4.96
N TYR A 78 -9.48 -5.03 5.24
CA TYR A 78 -8.74 -4.06 4.41
C TYR A 78 -7.23 -4.25 4.54
N GLY A 79 -6.69 -4.21 5.76
CA GLY A 79 -5.27 -4.39 6.01
C GLY A 79 -4.80 -5.80 5.58
N GLU A 80 -5.56 -6.82 5.93
CA GLU A 80 -5.30 -8.22 5.59
C GLU A 80 -5.25 -8.45 4.08
N SER A 81 -6.18 -7.87 3.30
CA SER A 81 -6.18 -7.98 1.85
C SER A 81 -5.04 -7.20 1.19
N LYS A 82 -4.60 -6.08 1.78
CA LYS A 82 -3.45 -5.32 1.27
C LYS A 82 -2.14 -6.04 1.52
N ILE A 83 -1.93 -6.62 2.72
CA ILE A 83 -0.72 -7.41 2.98
C ILE A 83 -0.67 -8.67 2.12
N ALA A 84 -1.79 -9.38 1.93
CA ALA A 84 -1.84 -10.53 1.04
C ALA A 84 -1.47 -10.18 -0.42
N ALA A 85 -1.80 -8.97 -0.88
CA ALA A 85 -1.38 -8.47 -2.19
C ALA A 85 0.14 -8.16 -2.23
N GLU A 86 0.69 -7.59 -1.15
CA GLU A 86 2.14 -7.36 -1.05
C GLU A 86 2.93 -8.66 -1.04
N ASP A 87 2.44 -9.66 -0.29
CA ASP A 87 3.10 -10.95 -0.17
C ASP A 87 3.10 -11.68 -1.52
N TYR A 88 1.98 -11.64 -2.26
CA TYR A 88 1.93 -12.14 -3.63
C TYR A 88 2.98 -11.49 -4.53
N ILE A 89 3.09 -10.15 -4.49
CA ILE A 89 4.08 -9.42 -5.29
C ILE A 89 5.51 -9.84 -4.90
N LYS A 90 5.81 -9.95 -3.61
CA LYS A 90 7.13 -10.35 -3.11
C LYS A 90 7.49 -11.78 -3.49
N GLU A 91 6.52 -12.69 -3.40
CA GLU A 91 6.71 -14.12 -3.75
C GLU A 91 6.95 -14.34 -5.25
N HIS A 92 6.29 -13.54 -6.11
CA HIS A 92 6.38 -13.68 -7.56
C HIS A 92 7.41 -12.73 -8.21
N PHE A 93 7.96 -11.79 -7.46
CA PHE A 93 9.04 -10.93 -7.87
C PHE A 93 10.27 -11.20 -7.00
N ILE A 94 11.03 -12.21 -7.36
CA ILE A 94 12.30 -12.52 -6.71
C ILE A 94 13.28 -11.44 -7.12
N LEU A 95 13.47 -10.44 -6.22
CA LEU A 95 14.56 -9.50 -6.39
C LEU A 95 15.89 -10.27 -6.36
N PRO A 96 16.87 -9.91 -7.21
CA PRO A 96 18.23 -10.37 -7.03
C PRO A 96 18.74 -9.81 -5.69
N THR A 97 18.46 -10.52 -4.62
CA THR A 97 19.05 -10.21 -3.32
C THR A 97 20.53 -10.57 -3.43
N THR A 98 21.39 -9.65 -3.03
CA THR A 98 22.79 -9.92 -2.74
C THR A 98 22.89 -10.80 -1.49
N SER A 99 22.34 -12.03 -1.57
CA SER A 99 22.50 -13.01 -0.49
C SER A 99 23.89 -13.65 -0.60
N PRO A 100 24.66 -13.73 0.48
CA PRO A 100 25.95 -14.39 0.49
C PRO A 100 25.84 -15.93 0.39
N PHE A 101 24.64 -16.49 0.39
CA PHE A 101 24.41 -17.93 0.22
C PHE A 101 23.90 -18.19 -1.20
N GLY A 102 24.65 -18.98 -1.96
CA GLY A 102 24.46 -19.25 -3.39
C GLY A 102 23.06 -19.74 -3.73
N TYR A 103 22.53 -19.16 -4.82
CA TYR A 103 21.23 -19.51 -5.40
C TYR A 103 21.29 -20.87 -6.12
N SER A 104 20.15 -21.57 -6.17
CA SER A 104 19.95 -22.68 -7.09
C SER A 104 19.95 -22.18 -8.54
N SER A 105 20.25 -23.05 -9.50
CA SER A 105 20.27 -22.70 -10.94
C SER A 105 18.92 -22.17 -11.45
N PHE A 106 17.82 -22.60 -10.86
CA PHE A 106 16.45 -22.16 -11.18
C PHE A 106 16.21 -20.68 -10.78
N GLU A 107 16.67 -20.29 -9.59
CA GLU A 107 16.54 -18.89 -9.11
C GLU A 107 17.37 -17.91 -9.97
N LYS A 108 18.43 -18.38 -10.61
CA LYS A 108 19.28 -17.55 -11.45
C LYS A 108 18.62 -17.20 -12.79
N GLU A 109 17.92 -18.15 -13.42
CA GLU A 109 17.19 -17.91 -14.68
C GLU A 109 16.00 -16.96 -14.50
N GLU A 110 15.24 -17.08 -13.41
CA GLU A 110 14.15 -16.16 -13.08
C GLU A 110 14.66 -14.75 -12.78
N ASN A 111 15.77 -14.61 -12.08
CA ASN A 111 16.40 -13.33 -11.79
C ASN A 111 16.87 -12.59 -13.06
N GLU A 112 17.35 -13.31 -14.08
CA GLU A 112 17.73 -12.73 -15.37
C GLU A 112 16.51 -12.23 -16.15
N ARG A 113 15.38 -12.93 -16.08
CA ARG A 113 14.14 -12.59 -16.79
C ARG A 113 13.55 -11.22 -16.38
N TYR A 114 13.71 -10.82 -15.12
CA TYR A 114 13.16 -9.57 -14.59
C TYR A 114 14.22 -8.54 -14.22
N SER A 115 15.45 -8.70 -14.71
CA SER A 115 16.60 -7.86 -14.33
C SER A 115 16.42 -6.36 -14.61
N ASP A 116 15.62 -6.00 -15.62
CA ASP A 116 15.31 -4.62 -16.00
C ASP A 116 14.00 -4.08 -15.37
N LYS A 117 13.24 -4.93 -14.67
CA LYS A 117 12.01 -4.52 -14.00
C LYS A 117 12.28 -4.00 -12.58
N ARG A 118 11.44 -3.11 -12.11
CA ARG A 118 11.46 -2.54 -10.76
C ARG A 118 10.06 -2.54 -10.17
N VAL A 119 9.96 -2.91 -8.91
CA VAL A 119 8.70 -2.95 -8.15
C VAL A 119 8.82 -2.06 -6.93
N TYR A 120 7.84 -1.19 -6.74
CA TYR A 120 7.74 -0.29 -5.60
C TYR A 120 6.42 -0.55 -4.89
N ILE A 121 6.49 -0.84 -3.60
CA ILE A 121 5.33 -1.01 -2.72
C ILE A 121 5.26 0.20 -1.80
N LEU A 122 4.27 1.06 -2.02
CA LEU A 122 4.05 2.25 -1.20
C LEU A 122 3.01 1.97 -0.13
N ARG A 123 3.34 2.26 1.13
CA ARG A 123 2.43 2.17 2.28
C ARG A 123 2.08 3.57 2.79
N PRO A 124 1.30 4.36 2.04
CA PRO A 124 0.98 5.72 2.47
C PRO A 124 0.17 5.70 3.75
N CYS A 125 0.42 6.70 4.59
CA CYS A 125 -0.43 7.05 5.72
C CYS A 125 -1.69 7.79 5.24
N MET A 126 -2.34 8.56 6.10
CA MET A 126 -3.55 9.30 5.73
C MET A 126 -3.22 10.38 4.70
N ILE A 127 -3.70 10.19 3.47
CA ILE A 127 -3.51 11.12 2.37
C ILE A 127 -4.51 12.26 2.50
N HIS A 128 -4.04 13.50 2.32
CA HIS A 128 -4.89 14.70 2.29
C HIS A 128 -4.60 15.56 1.05
N GLY A 129 -5.60 16.32 0.63
CA GLY A 129 -5.50 17.20 -0.52
C GLY A 129 -6.87 17.68 -1.00
N PRO A 130 -6.94 18.48 -2.07
CA PRO A 130 -8.19 18.91 -2.66
C PRO A 130 -9.10 17.72 -2.99
N GLY A 131 -10.38 17.81 -2.63
CA GLY A 131 -11.36 16.76 -2.87
C GLY A 131 -11.30 15.56 -1.92
N ASN A 132 -10.48 15.60 -0.88
CA ASN A 132 -10.44 14.55 0.13
C ASN A 132 -11.82 14.31 0.76
N LYS A 133 -12.22 13.02 0.87
CA LYS A 133 -13.49 12.61 1.49
C LYS A 133 -13.30 11.89 2.82
N GLY A 134 -12.09 11.90 3.38
CA GLY A 134 -11.75 11.16 4.58
C GLY A 134 -12.11 11.87 5.89
N ASN A 135 -11.80 11.21 7.00
CA ASN A 135 -12.08 11.69 8.37
C ASN A 135 -11.41 13.03 8.71
N LEU A 136 -10.36 13.42 8.01
CA LEU A 136 -9.71 14.72 8.20
C LEU A 136 -10.67 15.88 7.90
N ASN A 137 -11.52 15.76 6.87
CA ASN A 137 -12.53 16.79 6.58
C ASN A 137 -13.60 16.90 7.67
N LEU A 138 -13.95 15.77 8.27
CA LEU A 138 -14.88 15.75 9.40
C LEU A 138 -14.27 16.51 10.59
N LEU A 139 -13.04 16.22 10.93
CA LEU A 139 -12.30 16.91 11.98
C LEU A 139 -12.17 18.42 11.69
N TYR A 140 -11.79 18.78 10.45
CA TYR A 140 -11.70 20.17 10.02
C TYR A 140 -13.04 20.92 10.21
N ASN A 141 -14.15 20.31 9.84
CA ASN A 141 -15.48 20.92 9.98
C ASN A 141 -15.85 21.12 11.47
N VAL A 142 -15.53 20.17 12.34
CA VAL A 142 -15.75 20.30 13.79
C VAL A 142 -14.95 21.47 14.35
N VAL A 143 -13.66 21.56 14.02
CA VAL A 143 -12.78 22.64 14.48
C VAL A 143 -13.23 23.99 13.92
N ARG A 144 -13.62 24.06 12.64
CA ARG A 144 -14.10 25.30 11.99
C ARG A 144 -15.38 25.84 12.65
N GLN A 145 -16.21 24.96 13.16
CA GLN A 145 -17.45 25.35 13.88
C GLN A 145 -17.20 25.80 15.32
N GLY A 146 -15.94 25.79 15.79
CA GLY A 146 -15.58 26.16 17.15
C GLY A 146 -16.07 25.15 18.21
N ILE A 147 -16.42 23.93 17.80
CA ILE A 147 -16.86 22.88 18.72
C ILE A 147 -15.64 22.39 19.50
N PRO A 148 -15.66 22.41 20.86
CA PRO A 148 -14.58 21.89 21.66
C PRO A 148 -14.31 20.42 21.31
N TRP A 149 -13.03 20.08 21.07
CA TRP A 149 -12.62 18.72 20.75
C TRP A 149 -12.53 17.88 22.05
N PRO A 150 -13.47 16.97 22.32
CA PRO A 150 -13.51 16.25 23.60
C PRO A 150 -12.34 15.30 23.81
N LEU A 151 -11.66 14.91 22.71
CA LEU A 151 -10.48 14.04 22.75
C LEU A 151 -9.14 14.80 22.80
N GLY A 152 -9.18 16.14 22.97
CA GLY A 152 -7.96 16.96 23.04
C GLY A 152 -7.11 16.72 24.27
N ALA A 153 -7.64 16.06 25.30
CA ALA A 153 -6.89 15.64 26.49
C ALA A 153 -6.01 14.39 26.24
N PHE A 154 -6.22 13.68 25.13
CA PHE A 154 -5.44 12.49 24.79
C PHE A 154 -4.31 12.86 23.81
N GLU A 155 -3.11 12.34 24.08
CA GLU A 155 -1.98 12.49 23.18
C GLU A 155 -2.18 11.61 21.93
N ASN A 156 -2.72 12.21 20.86
CA ASN A 156 -2.93 11.55 19.60
C ASN A 156 -1.85 11.97 18.60
N ARG A 157 -1.07 11.01 18.11
CA ARG A 157 -0.09 11.20 17.04
C ARG A 157 -0.57 10.49 15.79
N ARG A 158 -0.61 11.20 14.66
CA ARG A 158 -0.97 10.63 13.37
C ARG A 158 -0.10 11.21 12.28
N SER A 159 0.32 10.34 11.37
CA SER A 159 1.05 10.78 10.18
C SER A 159 0.08 11.09 9.04
N PHE A 160 0.41 12.16 8.32
CA PHE A 160 -0.32 12.61 7.13
C PHE A 160 0.67 12.80 5.99
N THR A 161 0.21 12.56 4.75
CA THR A 161 0.96 12.93 3.55
C THR A 161 0.06 13.73 2.63
N SER A 162 0.61 14.76 1.97
CA SER A 162 -0.13 15.51 0.96
C SER A 162 -0.16 14.72 -0.34
N ILE A 163 -1.19 14.95 -1.15
CA ILE A 163 -1.25 14.38 -2.50
C ILE A 163 -0.07 14.85 -3.35
N ASP A 164 0.38 16.09 -3.19
CA ASP A 164 1.50 16.65 -3.94
C ASP A 164 2.81 15.92 -3.61
N ASN A 165 3.06 15.66 -2.31
CA ASN A 165 4.23 14.86 -1.90
C ASN A 165 4.16 13.43 -2.44
N LEU A 166 2.96 12.86 -2.49
CA LEU A 166 2.79 11.50 -3.00
C LEU A 166 3.02 11.45 -4.51
N CYS A 167 2.53 12.44 -5.27
CA CYS A 167 2.82 12.57 -6.70
C CYS A 167 4.32 12.72 -6.95
N TYR A 168 4.99 13.58 -6.20
CA TYR A 168 6.45 13.76 -6.30
C TYR A 168 7.25 12.47 -6.07
N VAL A 169 6.78 11.60 -5.17
CA VAL A 169 7.45 10.31 -4.91
C VAL A 169 7.24 9.32 -6.07
N VAL A 170 6.15 9.45 -6.82
CA VAL A 170 5.80 8.54 -7.92
C VAL A 170 6.44 8.94 -9.25
N GLU A 171 6.75 10.22 -9.43
CA GLU A 171 7.48 10.76 -10.60
C GLU A 171 8.96 10.32 -10.62
#